data_ec136ac7c98fec5006baf2008ed82027
#
_entry.id   ec136ac7c98fec5006baf2008ed82027
#
_cell.length_a   1.000
_cell.length_b   1.000
_cell.length_c   1.000
_cell.angle_alpha   90.00
_cell.angle_beta   90.00
_cell.angle_gamma   90.00
#
_symmetry.space_group_name_H-M   'P 1'
#
loop_
_entity.id
_entity.type
_entity.pdbx_description
1 polymer ?
#
loop_
_entity_poly.entity_id
_entity_poly.type
_entity_poly.pdbx_seq_one_letter_code
_entity_poly.pdbx_strand_id
1 'polypeptide(L)'
;MTAAAAAAAVAGNRLGLSRICLGTMRLDSAGDADAAARILAHAFDIGITSLHCSSEYESFALLREAWARARGAAPASLSVVAKIASPHFGEDRFSPQALRAKVDFYLGALGLERLGVVQWLLRHDLKQEDARLRILRESADALNATVEALKREGKIGAFVSFPYTAAVAAEALRMDQVDGLALYVNPLEHEMDLFLGEAERLDKPVIAIRPYAAGRLFTETRLGAADAIDYALGFPAVATAVVSASSRAHLDSLRPWLAPAG
;
A
#
# COMPACT_ATOMS: atom_id res chain seq x y z
N MET A 1 2.41 -20.53 18.17
CA MET A 1 1.90 -20.19 16.80
C MET A 1 1.30 -21.44 16.19
N THR A 2 0.04 -21.39 15.77
CA THR A 2 -0.61 -22.51 15.08
C THR A 2 -0.08 -22.61 13.64
N ALA A 3 -0.10 -23.83 13.04
CA ALA A 3 0.30 -24.05 11.65
C ALA A 3 -0.46 -23.14 10.67
N ALA A 4 -1.70 -22.77 10.99
CA ALA A 4 -2.50 -21.78 10.22
C ALA A 4 -1.91 -20.37 10.28
N ALA A 5 -1.38 -19.92 11.42
CA ALA A 5 -0.71 -18.63 11.56
C ALA A 5 0.62 -18.58 10.80
N ALA A 6 1.35 -19.72 10.75
CA ALA A 6 2.57 -19.83 9.95
C ALA A 6 2.28 -19.87 8.44
N ALA A 7 1.22 -20.55 8.01
CA ALA A 7 0.78 -20.58 6.62
C ALA A 7 0.28 -19.19 6.16
N ALA A 8 -0.48 -18.47 6.99
CA ALA A 8 -0.90 -17.09 6.74
C ALA A 8 0.29 -16.13 6.63
N ALA A 9 1.35 -16.32 7.46
CA ALA A 9 2.57 -15.53 7.37
C ALA A 9 3.32 -15.76 6.04
N VAL A 10 3.26 -16.98 5.48
CA VAL A 10 3.89 -17.31 4.18
C VAL A 10 3.08 -16.76 3.00
N ALA A 11 1.75 -16.87 3.02
CA ALA A 11 0.89 -16.30 1.98
C ALA A 11 0.98 -14.76 1.96
N GLY A 12 1.06 -14.12 3.14
CA GLY A 12 1.15 -12.66 3.27
C GLY A 12 2.42 -12.03 2.70
N ASN A 13 3.47 -12.78 2.47
CA ASN A 13 4.77 -12.20 2.06
C ASN A 13 5.02 -12.18 0.55
N ARG A 14 4.04 -12.55 -0.30
CA ARG A 14 4.21 -12.50 -1.77
C ARG A 14 4.50 -11.10 -2.32
N LEU A 15 4.08 -10.05 -1.60
CA LEU A 15 4.39 -8.67 -1.97
C LEU A 15 5.77 -8.20 -1.46
N GLY A 16 6.48 -9.01 -0.67
CA GLY A 16 7.75 -8.64 -0.05
C GLY A 16 7.61 -7.47 0.94
N LEU A 17 6.48 -7.38 1.66
CA LEU A 17 6.18 -6.31 2.60
C LEU A 17 6.31 -6.80 4.04
N SER A 18 6.80 -5.96 4.95
CA SER A 18 6.70 -6.22 6.39
C SER A 18 5.24 -6.23 6.85
N ARG A 19 4.95 -6.91 7.94
CA ARG A 19 3.60 -7.05 8.49
C ARG A 19 2.94 -5.71 8.78
N ILE A 20 3.75 -4.71 9.14
CA ILE A 20 3.38 -3.29 9.20
C ILE A 20 4.13 -2.57 8.09
N CYS A 21 3.41 -1.80 7.28
CA CYS A 21 3.96 -0.89 6.28
C CYS A 21 3.82 0.55 6.80
N LEU A 22 4.93 1.29 6.86
CA LEU A 22 4.89 2.67 7.34
C LEU A 22 4.25 3.59 6.29
N GLY A 23 3.07 4.12 6.62
CA GLY A 23 2.38 5.15 5.84
C GLY A 23 3.01 6.52 6.04
N THR A 24 3.33 7.21 4.95
CA THR A 24 4.02 8.51 5.01
C THR A 24 3.10 9.71 4.88
N MET A 25 1.78 9.52 4.74
CA MET A 25 0.82 10.62 4.57
C MET A 25 0.83 11.65 5.72
N ARG A 26 1.18 11.23 6.93
CA ARG A 26 1.27 12.08 8.13
C ARG A 26 2.70 12.33 8.58
N LEU A 27 3.67 12.17 7.69
CA LEU A 27 5.08 12.36 8.02
C LEU A 27 5.40 13.83 8.37
N ASP A 28 4.64 14.77 7.82
CA ASP A 28 4.67 16.20 8.15
C ASP A 28 4.42 16.49 9.63
N SER A 29 3.66 15.63 10.33
CA SER A 29 3.45 15.72 11.77
C SER A 29 4.73 15.49 12.60
N ALA A 30 5.80 14.98 12.00
CA ALA A 30 7.10 14.86 12.65
C ALA A 30 7.84 16.23 12.78
N GLY A 31 7.43 17.23 11.99
CA GLY A 31 7.99 18.57 11.98
C GLY A 31 8.86 18.82 10.74
N ASP A 32 10.18 18.67 10.86
CA ASP A 32 11.13 18.91 9.78
C ASP A 32 11.72 17.61 9.18
N ALA A 33 12.56 17.78 8.15
CA ALA A 33 13.17 16.67 7.45
C ALA A 33 14.13 15.83 8.32
N ASP A 34 14.78 16.43 9.32
CA ASP A 34 15.65 15.68 10.22
C ASP A 34 14.84 14.86 11.22
N ALA A 35 13.74 15.40 11.74
CA ALA A 35 12.80 14.67 12.58
C ALA A 35 12.14 13.52 11.80
N ALA A 36 11.68 13.78 10.58
CA ALA A 36 11.13 12.77 9.69
C ALA A 36 12.15 11.69 9.35
N ALA A 37 13.41 12.04 9.09
CA ALA A 37 14.49 11.08 8.85
C ALA A 37 14.76 10.18 10.07
N ARG A 38 14.69 10.73 11.29
CA ARG A 38 14.82 9.93 12.53
C ARG A 38 13.64 8.96 12.70
N ILE A 39 12.43 9.34 12.28
CA ILE A 39 11.26 8.43 12.26
C ILE A 39 11.49 7.28 11.28
N LEU A 40 11.94 7.57 10.04
CA LEU A 40 12.25 6.54 9.06
C LEU A 40 13.34 5.59 9.56
N ALA A 41 14.46 6.11 10.05
CA ALA A 41 15.56 5.30 10.56
C ALA A 41 15.10 4.40 11.73
N HIS A 42 14.33 4.95 12.68
CA HIS A 42 13.81 4.18 13.80
C HIS A 42 12.81 3.08 13.35
N ALA A 43 11.99 3.37 12.33
CA ALA A 43 11.10 2.35 11.76
C ALA A 43 11.91 1.17 11.19
N PHE A 44 13.03 1.44 10.51
CA PHE A 44 13.92 0.39 9.98
C PHE A 44 14.59 -0.39 11.11
N ASP A 45 15.08 0.28 12.15
CA ASP A 45 15.71 -0.35 13.32
C ASP A 45 14.79 -1.33 14.04
N ILE A 46 13.49 -1.08 14.05
CA ILE A 46 12.51 -1.97 14.69
C ILE A 46 11.97 -3.06 13.78
N GLY A 47 12.43 -3.14 12.52
CA GLY A 47 12.07 -4.20 11.57
C GLY A 47 10.93 -3.86 10.60
N ILE A 48 10.53 -2.58 10.47
CA ILE A 48 9.64 -2.16 9.39
C ILE A 48 10.47 -2.04 8.11
N THR A 49 10.19 -2.90 7.13
CA THR A 49 10.91 -2.94 5.84
C THR A 49 10.03 -2.49 4.68
N SER A 50 8.93 -1.80 4.95
CA SER A 50 8.01 -1.34 3.92
C SER A 50 7.56 0.10 4.16
N LEU A 51 7.57 0.91 3.10
CA LEU A 51 7.05 2.29 3.10
C LEU A 51 5.90 2.40 2.10
N HIS A 52 4.83 3.11 2.48
CA HIS A 52 3.72 3.46 1.61
C HIS A 52 3.68 4.96 1.37
N CYS A 53 3.78 5.40 0.11
CA CYS A 53 3.84 6.81 -0.24
C CYS A 53 2.95 7.17 -1.44
N SER A 54 2.68 8.46 -1.57
CA SER A 54 2.04 9.06 -2.75
C SER A 54 2.65 10.42 -3.04
N SER A 55 2.90 10.70 -4.31
CA SER A 55 3.30 12.05 -4.76
C SER A 55 2.19 13.10 -4.60
N GLU A 56 0.96 12.63 -4.34
CA GLU A 56 -0.19 13.48 -4.07
C GLU A 56 -0.33 13.86 -2.57
N TYR A 57 0.51 13.30 -1.70
CA TYR A 57 0.52 13.68 -0.29
C TYR A 57 1.30 14.99 -0.11
N GLU A 58 0.78 15.91 0.68
CA GLU A 58 1.47 17.15 1.05
C GLU A 58 2.85 16.87 1.66
N SER A 59 2.96 15.75 2.40
CA SER A 59 4.20 15.26 2.99
C SER A 59 5.22 14.69 1.99
N PHE A 60 4.93 14.60 0.69
CA PHE A 60 5.84 13.92 -0.26
C PHE A 60 7.17 14.67 -0.45
N ALA A 61 7.14 16.01 -0.46
CA ALA A 61 8.38 16.80 -0.53
C ALA A 61 9.26 16.54 0.70
N LEU A 62 8.67 16.54 1.89
CA LEU A 62 9.34 16.23 3.15
C LEU A 62 9.86 14.78 3.16
N LEU A 63 9.08 13.83 2.64
CA LEU A 63 9.53 12.44 2.51
C LEU A 63 10.82 12.33 1.69
N ARG A 64 10.89 13.02 0.54
CA ARG A 64 12.10 13.00 -0.30
C ARG A 64 13.34 13.50 0.43
N GLU A 65 13.19 14.60 1.16
CA GLU A 65 14.27 15.18 1.94
C GLU A 65 14.69 14.27 3.11
N ALA A 66 13.72 13.76 3.87
CA ALA A 66 13.94 12.83 4.97
C ALA A 66 14.57 11.51 4.48
N TRP A 67 14.09 10.99 3.35
CA TRP A 67 14.61 9.79 2.71
C TRP A 67 16.07 9.96 2.29
N ALA A 68 16.45 11.09 1.70
CA ALA A 68 17.83 11.36 1.31
C ALA A 68 18.79 11.28 2.52
N ARG A 69 18.32 11.62 3.73
CA ARG A 69 19.08 11.53 4.98
C ARG A 69 19.06 10.13 5.61
N ALA A 70 17.93 9.43 5.52
CA ALA A 70 17.68 8.15 6.21
C ALA A 70 18.04 6.91 5.36
N ARG A 71 18.16 7.02 4.04
CA ARG A 71 18.32 5.87 3.14
C ARG A 71 19.53 4.99 3.43
N GLY A 72 20.58 5.56 4.05
CA GLY A 72 21.75 4.78 4.48
C GLY A 72 21.46 3.81 5.64
N ALA A 73 20.37 4.01 6.38
CA ALA A 73 19.89 3.10 7.41
C ALA A 73 18.82 2.12 6.89
N ALA A 74 18.41 2.24 5.62
CA ALA A 74 17.38 1.39 5.07
C ALA A 74 17.89 -0.06 4.90
N PRO A 75 17.09 -1.06 5.26
CA PRO A 75 17.46 -2.46 5.05
C PRO A 75 17.50 -2.79 3.56
N ALA A 76 18.35 -3.74 3.17
CA ALA A 76 18.43 -4.20 1.78
C ALA A 76 17.09 -4.79 1.27
N SER A 77 16.25 -5.27 2.18
CA SER A 77 14.91 -5.79 1.89
C SER A 77 13.82 -4.71 1.80
N LEU A 78 14.19 -3.41 1.84
CA LEU A 78 13.20 -2.34 1.80
C LEU A 78 12.34 -2.43 0.53
N SER A 79 11.04 -2.40 0.74
CA SER A 79 10.01 -2.41 -0.30
C SER A 79 9.17 -1.13 -0.23
N VAL A 80 9.09 -0.38 -1.32
CA VAL A 80 8.28 0.83 -1.39
C VAL A 80 6.99 0.56 -2.15
N VAL A 81 5.86 0.87 -1.51
CA VAL A 81 4.52 0.88 -2.11
C VAL A 81 4.24 2.29 -2.60
N ALA A 82 4.23 2.50 -3.90
CA ALA A 82 3.90 3.78 -4.52
C ALA A 82 2.43 3.80 -4.96
N LYS A 83 1.66 4.75 -4.44
CA LYS A 83 0.27 4.98 -4.83
C LYS A 83 0.24 5.81 -6.11
N ILE A 84 -0.27 5.22 -7.20
CA ILE A 84 -0.27 5.81 -8.54
C ILE A 84 -1.68 5.79 -9.13
N ALA A 85 -2.23 6.97 -9.43
CA ALA A 85 -3.48 7.10 -10.18
C ALA A 85 -3.21 7.13 -11.68
N SER A 86 -3.84 6.22 -12.44
CA SER A 86 -3.76 6.18 -13.91
C SER A 86 -4.94 5.39 -14.49
N PRO A 87 -5.95 6.00 -15.10
CA PRO A 87 -6.09 7.46 -15.27
C PRO A 87 -6.29 8.21 -13.95
N HIS A 88 -5.95 9.49 -13.97
CA HIS A 88 -6.23 10.44 -12.90
C HIS A 88 -7.55 11.20 -13.17
N PHE A 89 -8.01 12.01 -12.23
CA PHE A 89 -9.14 12.92 -12.46
C PHE A 89 -8.88 13.83 -13.68
N GLY A 90 -9.87 13.92 -14.58
CA GLY A 90 -9.74 14.65 -15.84
C GLY A 90 -9.04 13.89 -16.97
N GLU A 91 -8.55 12.67 -16.74
CA GLU A 91 -8.06 11.77 -17.78
C GLU A 91 -9.19 10.80 -18.16
N ASP A 92 -9.63 10.81 -19.41
CA ASP A 92 -10.79 10.01 -19.85
C ASP A 92 -10.48 8.55 -20.16
N ARG A 93 -9.20 8.19 -20.23
CA ARG A 93 -8.74 6.85 -20.58
C ARG A 93 -7.40 6.50 -19.95
N PHE A 94 -7.12 5.23 -19.85
CA PHE A 94 -5.80 4.72 -19.46
C PHE A 94 -4.76 5.04 -20.54
N SER A 95 -3.56 5.40 -20.11
CA SER A 95 -2.38 5.61 -20.98
C SER A 95 -1.18 4.81 -20.45
N PRO A 96 -0.66 3.84 -21.22
CA PRO A 96 0.57 3.12 -20.90
C PRO A 96 1.75 4.04 -20.64
N GLN A 97 1.90 5.09 -21.44
CA GLN A 97 2.98 6.07 -21.32
C GLN A 97 2.86 6.87 -20.02
N ALA A 98 1.63 7.27 -19.64
CA ALA A 98 1.41 8.00 -18.40
C ALA A 98 1.71 7.13 -17.16
N LEU A 99 1.32 5.84 -17.14
CA LEU A 99 1.67 4.93 -16.06
C LEU A 99 3.19 4.75 -15.95
N ARG A 100 3.88 4.52 -17.07
CA ARG A 100 5.34 4.40 -17.09
C ARG A 100 6.04 5.66 -16.58
N ALA A 101 5.63 6.83 -17.06
CA ALA A 101 6.19 8.11 -16.62
C ALA A 101 6.01 8.32 -15.10
N LYS A 102 4.86 7.94 -14.55
CA LYS A 102 4.61 8.01 -13.10
C LYS A 102 5.49 7.04 -12.32
N VAL A 103 5.71 5.81 -12.81
CA VAL A 103 6.68 4.87 -12.20
C VAL A 103 8.09 5.44 -12.23
N ASP A 104 8.55 5.93 -13.38
CA ASP A 104 9.88 6.51 -13.54
C ASP A 104 10.08 7.75 -12.67
N PHE A 105 9.03 8.55 -12.50
CA PHE A 105 9.04 9.68 -11.56
C PHE A 105 9.35 9.24 -10.12
N TYR A 106 8.68 8.18 -9.60
CA TYR A 106 8.95 7.69 -8.25
C TYR A 106 10.36 7.11 -8.12
N LEU A 107 10.81 6.35 -9.10
CA LEU A 107 12.17 5.79 -9.13
C LEU A 107 13.21 6.90 -9.03
N GLY A 108 13.08 7.94 -9.87
CA GLY A 108 13.98 9.09 -9.85
C GLY A 108 13.86 9.93 -8.58
N ALA A 109 12.62 10.22 -8.12
CA ALA A 109 12.38 11.08 -6.97
C ALA A 109 12.89 10.49 -5.65
N LEU A 110 12.92 9.15 -5.53
CA LEU A 110 13.39 8.43 -4.36
C LEU A 110 14.77 7.78 -4.56
N GLY A 111 15.36 7.88 -5.76
CA GLY A 111 16.64 7.24 -6.08
C GLY A 111 16.61 5.73 -5.92
N LEU A 112 15.52 5.09 -6.37
CA LEU A 112 15.30 3.66 -6.33
C LEU A 112 15.45 3.04 -7.72
N GLU A 113 15.95 1.81 -7.79
CA GLU A 113 15.97 1.03 -9.04
C GLU A 113 14.63 0.34 -9.29
N ARG A 114 13.88 0.03 -8.21
CA ARG A 114 12.62 -0.71 -8.26
C ARG A 114 11.65 -0.23 -7.20
N LEU A 115 10.38 -0.11 -7.56
CA LEU A 115 9.28 -0.07 -6.61
C LEU A 115 8.90 -1.50 -6.22
N GLY A 116 8.74 -1.77 -4.92
CA GLY A 116 8.25 -3.06 -4.47
C GLY A 116 6.85 -3.35 -4.97
N VAL A 117 5.96 -2.37 -4.80
CA VAL A 117 4.56 -2.47 -5.20
C VAL A 117 4.08 -1.15 -5.81
N VAL A 118 3.38 -1.23 -6.92
CA VAL A 118 2.52 -0.14 -7.40
C VAL A 118 1.11 -0.37 -6.88
N GLN A 119 0.62 0.53 -6.03
CA GLN A 119 -0.79 0.58 -5.67
C GLN A 119 -1.52 1.47 -6.68
N TRP A 120 -2.18 0.82 -7.61
CA TRP A 120 -2.86 1.47 -8.72
C TRP A 120 -4.27 1.92 -8.36
N LEU A 121 -4.61 3.13 -8.79
CA LEU A 121 -5.94 3.72 -8.65
C LEU A 121 -6.47 4.11 -10.01
N LEU A 122 -7.66 3.65 -10.34
CA LEU A 122 -8.41 4.14 -11.48
C LEU A 122 -9.28 5.31 -11.01
N ARG A 123 -8.75 6.54 -11.15
CA ARG A 123 -9.43 7.77 -10.76
C ARG A 123 -10.05 8.47 -11.96
N HIS A 124 -11.20 8.05 -12.34
CA HIS A 124 -12.12 8.81 -13.18
C HIS A 124 -13.13 9.55 -12.28
N ASP A 125 -14.23 10.04 -12.78
CA ASP A 125 -15.30 10.55 -11.92
C ASP A 125 -15.79 9.43 -10.98
N LEU A 126 -15.54 9.58 -9.67
CA LEU A 126 -15.86 8.57 -8.67
C LEU A 126 -17.37 8.31 -8.53
N LYS A 127 -18.21 9.23 -9.03
CA LYS A 127 -19.66 9.07 -9.04
C LYS A 127 -20.16 8.26 -10.25
N GLN A 128 -19.29 7.99 -11.21
CA GLN A 128 -19.64 7.27 -12.45
C GLN A 128 -18.98 5.88 -12.46
N GLU A 129 -19.53 4.96 -11.69
CA GLU A 129 -19.00 3.58 -11.60
C GLU A 129 -18.96 2.89 -12.95
N ASP A 130 -20.04 2.99 -13.75
CA ASP A 130 -20.12 2.39 -15.08
C ASP A 130 -19.02 2.93 -16.01
N ALA A 131 -18.72 4.20 -15.94
CA ALA A 131 -17.63 4.80 -16.72
C ALA A 131 -16.27 4.23 -16.31
N ARG A 132 -16.02 4.06 -15.01
CA ARG A 132 -14.78 3.43 -14.51
C ARG A 132 -14.66 1.98 -14.93
N LEU A 133 -15.75 1.20 -14.83
CA LEU A 133 -15.77 -0.19 -15.28
C LEU A 133 -15.53 -0.30 -16.79
N ARG A 134 -16.12 0.60 -17.58
CA ARG A 134 -15.86 0.66 -19.02
C ARG A 134 -14.39 0.95 -19.30
N ILE A 135 -13.80 2.00 -18.67
CA ILE A 135 -12.38 2.33 -18.83
C ILE A 135 -11.51 1.13 -18.45
N LEU A 136 -11.81 0.46 -17.34
CA LEU A 136 -11.07 -0.71 -16.89
C LEU A 136 -11.07 -1.83 -17.93
N ARG A 137 -12.25 -2.18 -18.45
CA ARG A 137 -12.41 -3.24 -19.44
C ARG A 137 -11.79 -2.92 -20.79
N GLU A 138 -11.98 -1.69 -21.27
CA GLU A 138 -11.37 -1.21 -22.53
C GLU A 138 -9.86 -1.12 -22.45
N SER A 139 -9.31 -0.96 -21.24
CA SER A 139 -7.87 -0.80 -21.01
C SER A 139 -7.17 -2.07 -20.58
N ALA A 140 -7.91 -3.16 -20.31
CA ALA A 140 -7.38 -4.35 -19.65
C ALA A 140 -6.13 -4.91 -20.34
N ASP A 141 -6.16 -5.08 -21.66
CA ASP A 141 -5.03 -5.62 -22.43
C ASP A 141 -3.82 -4.67 -22.39
N ALA A 142 -4.05 -3.36 -22.58
CA ALA A 142 -3.00 -2.38 -22.55
C ALA A 142 -2.38 -2.23 -21.14
N LEU A 143 -3.21 -2.33 -20.10
CA LEU A 143 -2.76 -2.33 -18.71
C LEU A 143 -1.92 -3.57 -18.42
N ASN A 144 -2.43 -4.76 -18.74
CA ASN A 144 -1.72 -6.03 -18.54
C ASN A 144 -0.36 -6.02 -19.24
N ALA A 145 -0.31 -5.64 -20.52
CA ALA A 145 0.95 -5.57 -21.27
C ALA A 145 1.93 -4.55 -20.67
N THR A 146 1.43 -3.41 -20.17
CA THR A 146 2.28 -2.38 -19.56
C THR A 146 2.86 -2.86 -18.23
N VAL A 147 2.03 -3.48 -17.37
CA VAL A 147 2.45 -4.00 -16.06
C VAL A 147 3.44 -5.14 -16.23
N GLU A 148 3.16 -6.08 -17.15
CA GLU A 148 4.09 -7.17 -17.47
C GLU A 148 5.45 -6.64 -17.93
N ALA A 149 5.47 -5.64 -18.81
CA ALA A 149 6.71 -5.03 -19.27
C ALA A 149 7.46 -4.34 -18.12
N LEU A 150 6.78 -3.59 -17.24
CA LEU A 150 7.40 -2.95 -16.07
C LEU A 150 7.99 -3.98 -15.09
N LYS A 151 7.31 -5.11 -14.88
CA LYS A 151 7.83 -6.23 -14.07
C LYS A 151 9.07 -6.86 -14.70
N ARG A 152 9.03 -7.13 -16.00
CA ARG A 152 10.15 -7.73 -16.76
C ARG A 152 11.37 -6.80 -16.83
N GLU A 153 11.15 -5.49 -16.90
CA GLU A 153 12.19 -4.46 -16.83
C GLU A 153 12.77 -4.29 -15.40
N GLY A 154 12.20 -4.96 -14.40
CA GLY A 154 12.63 -4.89 -13.02
C GLY A 154 12.21 -3.59 -12.31
N LYS A 155 11.43 -2.72 -12.94
CA LYS A 155 11.00 -1.42 -12.39
C LYS A 155 9.97 -1.55 -11.27
N ILE A 156 9.13 -2.59 -11.31
CA ILE A 156 8.15 -2.88 -10.26
C ILE A 156 8.21 -4.35 -9.84
N GLY A 157 7.85 -4.63 -8.59
CA GLY A 157 7.74 -6.01 -8.08
C GLY A 157 6.35 -6.59 -8.25
N ALA A 158 5.38 -5.85 -7.78
CA ALA A 158 3.97 -6.23 -7.83
C ALA A 158 3.09 -5.03 -8.21
N PHE A 159 1.87 -5.36 -8.64
CA PHE A 159 0.87 -4.38 -9.03
C PHE A 159 -0.45 -4.72 -8.34
N VAL A 160 -0.91 -3.87 -7.42
CA VAL A 160 -2.15 -4.08 -6.68
C VAL A 160 -3.16 -3.01 -7.04
N SER A 161 -4.44 -3.38 -7.13
CA SER A 161 -5.51 -2.43 -7.39
C SER A 161 -6.08 -1.88 -6.09
N PHE A 162 -6.30 -0.55 -6.02
CA PHE A 162 -7.20 0.06 -5.06
C PHE A 162 -8.56 0.29 -5.73
N PRO A 163 -9.52 -0.59 -5.56
CA PRO A 163 -10.84 -0.48 -6.15
C PRO A 163 -11.72 0.43 -5.30
N TYR A 164 -12.20 1.52 -5.81
CA TYR A 164 -13.11 2.39 -5.07
C TYR A 164 -14.50 1.77 -4.82
N THR A 165 -14.86 0.70 -5.55
CA THR A 165 -16.17 0.04 -5.45
C THR A 165 -16.05 -1.47 -5.58
N ALA A 166 -17.08 -2.17 -5.13
CA ALA A 166 -17.19 -3.62 -5.20
C ALA A 166 -17.10 -4.13 -6.63
N ALA A 167 -17.73 -3.46 -7.59
CA ALA A 167 -17.70 -3.89 -8.99
C ALA A 167 -16.30 -3.77 -9.60
N VAL A 168 -15.55 -2.71 -9.29
CA VAL A 168 -14.15 -2.56 -9.72
C VAL A 168 -13.25 -3.59 -9.04
N ALA A 169 -13.52 -3.94 -7.77
CA ALA A 169 -12.76 -4.97 -7.05
C ALA A 169 -12.93 -6.35 -7.71
N ALA A 170 -14.19 -6.72 -8.03
CA ALA A 170 -14.49 -7.98 -8.71
C ALA A 170 -13.82 -8.10 -10.09
N GLU A 171 -13.77 -7.01 -10.84
CA GLU A 171 -13.11 -6.98 -12.14
C GLU A 171 -11.58 -7.06 -11.99
N ALA A 172 -11.00 -6.28 -11.09
CA ALA A 172 -9.57 -6.26 -10.83
C ALA A 172 -9.03 -7.63 -10.36
N LEU A 173 -9.78 -8.37 -9.55
CA LEU A 173 -9.39 -9.71 -9.12
C LEU A 173 -9.28 -10.73 -10.27
N ARG A 174 -9.98 -10.50 -11.40
CA ARG A 174 -9.91 -11.38 -12.59
C ARG A 174 -8.75 -11.03 -13.52
N MET A 175 -8.10 -9.88 -13.31
CA MET A 175 -6.99 -9.47 -14.18
C MET A 175 -5.70 -10.20 -13.80
N ASP A 176 -5.01 -10.76 -14.79
CA ASP A 176 -3.82 -11.60 -14.59
C ASP A 176 -2.66 -10.81 -13.97
N GLN A 177 -2.48 -9.56 -14.37
CA GLN A 177 -1.37 -8.72 -13.88
C GLN A 177 -1.67 -7.96 -12.59
N VAL A 178 -2.88 -8.07 -12.04
CA VAL A 178 -3.23 -7.56 -10.71
C VAL A 178 -2.87 -8.62 -9.68
N ASP A 179 -1.79 -8.40 -8.96
CA ASP A 179 -1.23 -9.35 -7.99
C ASP A 179 -2.00 -9.37 -6.66
N GLY A 180 -2.81 -8.34 -6.37
CA GLY A 180 -3.57 -8.22 -5.13
C GLY A 180 -4.43 -6.97 -5.08
N LEU A 181 -4.99 -6.69 -3.91
CA LEU A 181 -5.83 -5.51 -3.67
C LEU A 181 -5.25 -4.64 -2.54
N ALA A 182 -5.56 -3.35 -2.58
CA ALA A 182 -5.44 -2.47 -1.42
C ALA A 182 -6.86 -2.07 -0.99
N LEU A 183 -7.26 -2.44 0.22
CA LEU A 183 -8.63 -2.25 0.72
C LEU A 183 -8.64 -1.47 2.02
N TYR A 184 -9.72 -0.74 2.30
CA TYR A 184 -10.02 -0.30 3.65
C TYR A 184 -10.38 -1.54 4.48
N VAL A 185 -9.59 -1.79 5.53
CA VAL A 185 -9.83 -2.91 6.45
C VAL A 185 -9.76 -2.38 7.87
N ASN A 186 -10.92 -2.13 8.45
CA ASN A 186 -11.08 -1.59 9.80
C ASN A 186 -12.47 -1.91 10.38
N PRO A 187 -12.67 -1.81 11.69
CA PRO A 187 -13.93 -2.16 12.34
C PRO A 187 -15.16 -1.28 12.02
N LEU A 188 -15.04 -0.27 11.18
CA LEU A 188 -16.12 0.68 10.85
C LEU A 188 -16.56 0.65 9.38
N GLU A 189 -15.73 0.16 8.49
CA GLU A 189 -15.96 0.19 7.04
C GLU A 189 -15.91 -1.23 6.51
N HIS A 190 -17.06 -1.85 6.21
CA HIS A 190 -17.20 -3.27 5.88
C HIS A 190 -17.58 -3.53 4.41
N GLU A 191 -17.72 -2.48 3.57
CA GLU A 191 -18.19 -2.63 2.20
C GLU A 191 -17.30 -3.54 1.33
N MET A 192 -16.02 -3.64 1.72
CA MET A 192 -15.04 -4.45 0.98
C MET A 192 -14.67 -5.78 1.64
N ASP A 193 -15.26 -6.12 2.80
CA ASP A 193 -14.90 -7.32 3.56
C ASP A 193 -15.14 -8.61 2.77
N LEU A 194 -16.17 -8.65 1.92
CA LEU A 194 -16.43 -9.81 1.05
C LEU A 194 -15.25 -10.14 0.12
N PHE A 195 -14.43 -9.14 -0.23
CA PHE A 195 -13.28 -9.35 -1.11
C PHE A 195 -12.05 -9.90 -0.37
N LEU A 196 -12.04 -9.88 0.96
CA LEU A 196 -10.97 -10.51 1.74
C LEU A 196 -10.98 -12.04 1.54
N GLY A 197 -12.15 -12.67 1.63
CA GLY A 197 -12.30 -14.11 1.37
C GLY A 197 -12.07 -14.47 -0.10
N GLU A 198 -12.51 -13.63 -1.04
CA GLU A 198 -12.28 -13.87 -2.47
C GLU A 198 -10.79 -13.72 -2.83
N ALA A 199 -10.11 -12.73 -2.28
CA ALA A 199 -8.68 -12.53 -2.45
C ALA A 199 -7.87 -13.71 -1.87
N GLU A 200 -8.26 -14.23 -0.69
CA GLU A 200 -7.68 -15.44 -0.10
C GLU A 200 -7.85 -16.65 -1.01
N ARG A 201 -9.07 -16.90 -1.52
CA ARG A 201 -9.37 -18.01 -2.42
C ARG A 201 -8.56 -17.96 -3.72
N LEU A 202 -8.29 -16.75 -4.24
CA LEU A 202 -7.50 -16.52 -5.44
C LEU A 202 -5.99 -16.38 -5.18
N ASP A 203 -5.58 -16.51 -3.92
CA ASP A 203 -4.20 -16.32 -3.49
C ASP A 203 -3.61 -14.95 -3.88
N LYS A 204 -4.44 -13.91 -3.82
CA LYS A 204 -4.11 -12.51 -4.09
C LYS A 204 -4.04 -11.72 -2.78
N PRO A 205 -2.84 -11.33 -2.30
CA PRO A 205 -2.67 -10.65 -1.03
C PRO A 205 -3.36 -9.28 -1.00
N VAL A 206 -3.74 -8.86 0.21
CA VAL A 206 -4.37 -7.57 0.46
C VAL A 206 -3.45 -6.67 1.28
N ILE A 207 -3.31 -5.42 0.86
CA ILE A 207 -2.76 -4.33 1.63
C ILE A 207 -3.91 -3.66 2.38
N ALA A 208 -3.96 -3.83 3.70
CA ALA A 208 -4.94 -3.15 4.54
C ALA A 208 -4.56 -1.68 4.71
N ILE A 209 -5.38 -0.78 4.22
CA ILE A 209 -5.21 0.66 4.38
C ILE A 209 -6.31 1.23 5.29
N ARG A 210 -6.03 2.38 5.93
CA ARG A 210 -6.94 3.06 6.87
C ARG A 210 -7.38 2.19 8.07
N PRO A 211 -6.50 1.45 8.75
CA PRO A 211 -6.90 0.62 9.89
C PRO A 211 -7.60 1.43 10.99
N TYR A 212 -7.34 2.72 11.11
CA TYR A 212 -7.96 3.64 12.07
C TYR A 212 -9.16 4.42 11.50
N ALA A 213 -9.70 4.04 10.33
CA ALA A 213 -10.82 4.72 9.66
C ALA A 213 -10.63 6.25 9.57
N ALA A 214 -9.42 6.72 9.25
CA ALA A 214 -9.02 8.15 9.25
C ALA A 214 -9.18 8.85 10.63
N GLY A 215 -9.09 8.11 11.72
CA GLY A 215 -9.21 8.61 13.08
C GLY A 215 -10.62 8.46 13.68
N ARG A 216 -11.63 8.13 12.88
CA ARG A 216 -13.02 7.90 13.34
C ARG A 216 -13.11 6.76 14.36
N LEU A 217 -12.24 5.75 14.27
CA LEU A 217 -12.17 4.66 15.24
C LEU A 217 -12.16 5.19 16.68
N PHE A 218 -11.32 6.19 16.97
CA PHE A 218 -11.10 6.71 18.31
C PHE A 218 -12.23 7.62 18.83
N THR A 219 -13.09 8.10 17.93
CA THR A 219 -14.22 8.98 18.27
C THR A 219 -15.57 8.28 18.24
N GLU A 220 -15.70 7.22 17.43
CA GLU A 220 -16.97 6.51 17.22
C GLU A 220 -17.02 5.16 17.96
N THR A 221 -15.89 4.68 18.48
CA THR A 221 -15.81 3.40 19.22
C THR A 221 -14.99 3.54 20.51
N ARG A 222 -14.92 2.44 21.27
CA ARG A 222 -14.00 2.31 22.42
C ARG A 222 -12.73 1.53 22.08
N LEU A 223 -12.54 1.18 20.80
CA LEU A 223 -11.39 0.41 20.33
C LEU A 223 -10.14 1.28 20.32
N GLY A 224 -9.01 0.68 20.67
CA GLY A 224 -7.69 1.28 20.57
C GLY A 224 -6.99 1.00 19.24
N ALA A 225 -5.80 1.56 19.08
CA ALA A 225 -4.97 1.34 17.90
C ALA A 225 -4.58 -0.14 17.73
N ALA A 226 -4.32 -0.85 18.84
CA ALA A 226 -4.00 -2.26 18.82
C ALA A 226 -5.16 -3.10 18.28
N ASP A 227 -6.39 -2.86 18.76
CA ASP A 227 -7.58 -3.58 18.32
C ASP A 227 -7.79 -3.45 16.80
N ALA A 228 -7.54 -2.26 16.26
CA ALA A 228 -7.68 -2.00 14.83
C ALA A 228 -6.61 -2.72 13.98
N ILE A 229 -5.38 -2.79 14.47
CA ILE A 229 -4.30 -3.51 13.79
C ILE A 229 -4.56 -5.02 13.88
N ASP A 230 -4.95 -5.54 15.03
CA ASP A 230 -5.32 -6.95 15.21
C ASP A 230 -6.49 -7.33 14.30
N TYR A 231 -7.52 -6.47 14.21
CA TYR A 231 -8.63 -6.66 13.28
C TYR A 231 -8.12 -6.76 11.83
N ALA A 232 -7.35 -5.77 11.37
CA ALA A 232 -6.87 -5.75 9.99
C ALA A 232 -5.97 -6.94 9.66
N LEU A 233 -5.05 -7.28 10.56
CA LEU A 233 -4.11 -8.38 10.38
C LEU A 233 -4.69 -9.77 10.71
N GLY A 234 -5.91 -9.83 11.24
CA GLY A 234 -6.63 -11.06 11.54
C GLY A 234 -7.13 -11.81 10.29
N PHE A 235 -7.24 -11.14 9.15
CA PHE A 235 -7.67 -11.77 7.90
C PHE A 235 -6.47 -12.43 7.19
N PRO A 236 -6.57 -13.73 6.79
CA PRO A 236 -5.46 -14.45 6.16
C PRO A 236 -4.95 -13.81 4.88
N ALA A 237 -5.85 -13.19 4.08
CA ALA A 237 -5.46 -12.49 2.86
C ALA A 237 -4.62 -11.23 3.10
N VAL A 238 -4.66 -10.64 4.32
CA VAL A 238 -3.97 -9.40 4.60
C VAL A 238 -2.48 -9.62 4.81
N ALA A 239 -1.69 -9.17 3.85
CA ALA A 239 -0.23 -9.22 3.86
C ALA A 239 0.39 -8.20 4.82
N THR A 240 -0.17 -7.00 4.84
CA THR A 240 0.37 -5.86 5.61
C THR A 240 -0.74 -4.88 5.98
N ALA A 241 -0.57 -4.18 7.11
CA ALA A 241 -1.38 -3.02 7.46
C ALA A 241 -0.56 -1.73 7.31
N VAL A 242 -1.11 -0.75 6.59
CA VAL A 242 -0.47 0.56 6.41
C VAL A 242 -0.81 1.45 7.60
N VAL A 243 0.18 1.73 8.41
CA VAL A 243 0.06 2.52 9.64
C VAL A 243 0.95 3.75 9.56
N SER A 244 0.39 4.94 9.79
CA SER A 244 1.19 6.16 9.91
C SER A 244 1.65 6.35 11.35
N ALA A 245 2.92 6.73 11.53
CA ALA A 245 3.52 7.07 12.81
C ALA A 245 4.31 8.37 12.69
N SER A 246 4.13 9.27 13.65
CA SER A 246 4.81 10.58 13.70
C SER A 246 5.74 10.74 14.91
N SER A 247 5.90 9.68 15.71
CA SER A 247 6.80 9.67 16.87
C SER A 247 7.42 8.29 17.09
N ARG A 248 8.55 8.26 17.79
CA ARG A 248 9.20 6.99 18.20
C ARG A 248 8.27 6.13 19.05
N ALA A 249 7.53 6.75 19.98
CA ALA A 249 6.59 6.04 20.84
C ALA A 249 5.50 5.33 20.03
N HIS A 250 4.97 5.97 18.98
CA HIS A 250 4.02 5.33 18.07
C HIS A 250 4.67 4.14 17.33
N LEU A 251 5.91 4.28 16.85
CA LEU A 251 6.64 3.19 16.21
C LEU A 251 6.90 2.03 17.18
N ASP A 252 7.35 2.32 18.41
CA ASP A 252 7.61 1.29 19.41
C ASP A 252 6.34 0.52 19.78
N SER A 253 5.17 1.15 19.74
CA SER A 253 3.88 0.48 19.98
C SER A 253 3.52 -0.54 18.88
N LEU A 254 4.18 -0.50 17.71
CA LEU A 254 3.96 -1.43 16.60
C LEU A 254 4.78 -2.72 16.70
N ARG A 255 5.76 -2.78 17.62
CA ARG A 255 6.65 -3.96 17.78
C ARG A 255 5.94 -5.30 17.93
N PRO A 256 4.75 -5.43 18.60
CA PRO A 256 4.07 -6.71 18.72
C PRO A 256 3.71 -7.39 17.39
N TRP A 257 3.56 -6.62 16.33
CA TRP A 257 3.22 -7.14 14.99
C TRP A 257 4.41 -7.29 14.05
N LEU A 258 5.60 -6.91 14.49
CA LEU A 258 6.83 -7.07 13.72
C LEU A 258 7.47 -8.42 14.04
N ALA A 259 8.10 -9.05 13.04
CA ALA A 259 8.90 -10.23 13.31
C ALA A 259 10.05 -9.83 14.26
N PRO A 260 10.45 -10.70 15.21
CA PRO A 260 11.67 -10.45 15.97
C PRO A 260 12.81 -10.24 14.97
N ALA A 261 13.60 -9.19 15.19
CA ALA A 261 14.82 -8.96 14.43
C ALA A 261 15.68 -10.22 14.57
N GLY A 262 15.90 -10.92 13.47
CA GLY A 262 16.69 -12.13 13.42
C GLY A 262 18.18 -11.85 13.64
#